data_e9a2861593b452427932e0d79e8541ea
#
_entry.id   e9a2861593b452427932e0d79e8541ea
#
_cell.length_a   1.000
_cell.length_b   1.000
_cell.length_c   1.000
_cell.angle_alpha   90.00
_cell.angle_beta   90.00
_cell.angle_gamma   90.00
#
_symmetry.space_group_name_H-M   'P 1'
#
loop_
_entity.id
_entity.type
_entity.pdbx_description
1 polymer ?
#
loop_
_entity_poly.entity_id
_entity_poly.type
_entity_poly.pdbx_seq_one_letter_code
_entity_poly.pdbx_strand_id
1 'polypeptide(L)'
;LIKFEKLPENIMSRISKVAEVLTKEENVLFAYLFGGLARGDASPLSDVDIAVYLRDTQNLADYKLSLFDKLTDALGTSELDLVILNTAPTSLAGRILQNKRILIDKEPFKRHEYESVTLREFFDFSIKEKSIFLSRYGIG
;
A
#
# COMPACT_ATOMS: atom_id res chain seq x y z
N LEU A 1 8.91 11.59 -12.08
CA LEU A 1 8.98 12.52 -10.96
C LEU A 1 10.41 12.74 -10.52
N ILE A 2 10.81 14.00 -10.45
CA ILE A 2 12.11 14.38 -9.91
C ILE A 2 11.96 14.50 -8.39
N LYS A 3 12.80 13.78 -7.67
CA LYS A 3 12.82 13.83 -6.22
C LYS A 3 13.99 14.68 -5.76
N PHE A 4 13.70 15.65 -4.93
CA PHE A 4 14.70 16.56 -4.38
C PHE A 4 15.07 16.23 -2.94
N GLU A 5 14.26 15.41 -2.28
CA GLU A 5 14.42 15.08 -0.87
C GLU A 5 14.87 13.64 -0.70
N LYS A 6 15.92 13.45 0.09
CA LYS A 6 16.38 12.11 0.47
C LYS A 6 15.59 11.63 1.67
N LEU A 7 15.39 10.32 1.77
CA LEU A 7 14.82 9.75 2.99
C LEU A 7 15.75 9.99 4.17
N PRO A 8 15.20 10.26 5.38
CA PRO A 8 16.02 10.36 6.58
C PRO A 8 16.81 9.07 6.81
N GLU A 9 18.02 9.20 7.35
CA GLU A 9 18.87 8.03 7.65
C GLU A 9 18.20 7.04 8.62
N ASN A 10 17.36 7.56 9.52
CA ASN A 10 16.64 6.76 10.50
C ASN A 10 15.23 6.37 10.05
N ILE A 11 15.03 6.21 8.73
CA ILE A 11 13.68 5.97 8.17
C ILE A 11 13.01 4.73 8.78
N MET A 12 13.77 3.65 9.00
CA MET A 12 13.19 2.43 9.56
C MET A 12 12.69 2.62 10.99
N SER A 13 13.34 3.46 11.79
CA SER A 13 12.83 3.78 13.12
C SER A 13 11.59 4.70 13.04
N ARG A 14 11.50 5.53 12.02
CA ARG A 14 10.32 6.38 11.80
C ARG A 14 9.12 5.59 11.32
N ILE A 15 9.33 4.44 10.67
CA ILE A 15 8.25 3.52 10.31
C ILE A 15 7.50 3.04 11.56
N SER A 16 8.20 2.84 12.67
CA SER A 16 7.56 2.50 13.96
C SER A 16 6.63 3.61 14.43
N LYS A 17 7.00 4.87 14.22
CA LYS A 17 6.13 6.00 14.55
C LYS A 17 4.89 6.04 13.66
N VAL A 18 5.03 5.68 12.40
CA VAL A 18 3.90 5.56 11.48
C VAL A 18 2.91 4.51 12.00
N ALA A 19 3.41 3.36 12.43
CA ALA A 19 2.57 2.32 13.00
C ALA A 19 1.81 2.81 14.23
N GLU A 20 2.45 3.61 15.08
CA GLU A 20 1.78 4.23 16.23
C GLU A 20 0.66 5.18 15.81
N VAL A 21 0.92 6.03 14.81
CA VAL A 21 -0.11 6.95 14.28
C VAL A 21 -1.28 6.15 13.72
N LEU A 22 -1.01 5.13 12.93
CA LEU A 22 -2.06 4.30 12.33
C LEU A 22 -2.86 3.54 13.38
N THR A 23 -2.21 3.11 14.46
CA THR A 23 -2.89 2.43 15.56
C THR A 23 -3.93 3.34 16.22
N LYS A 24 -3.65 4.63 16.29
CA LYS A 24 -4.57 5.62 16.89
C LYS A 24 -5.65 6.10 15.93
N GLU A 25 -5.53 5.82 14.62
CA GLU A 25 -6.53 6.18 13.62
C GLU A 25 -7.64 5.13 13.61
N GLU A 26 -8.78 5.47 14.19
CA GLU A 26 -9.90 4.53 14.31
C GLU A 26 -10.40 4.00 12.97
N ASN A 27 -10.31 4.83 11.92
CA ASN A 27 -10.79 4.46 10.60
C ASN A 27 -9.84 3.51 9.86
N VAL A 28 -8.61 3.31 10.32
CA VAL A 28 -7.66 2.38 9.70
C VAL A 28 -7.76 1.02 10.37
N LEU A 29 -8.14 0.01 9.61
CA LEU A 29 -8.30 -1.36 10.13
C LEU A 29 -7.02 -2.16 10.01
N PHE A 30 -6.31 -2.05 8.90
CA PHE A 30 -4.98 -2.64 8.72
C PHE A 30 -4.21 -1.82 7.70
N ALA A 31 -2.89 -1.99 7.71
CA ALA A 31 -2.01 -1.23 6.83
C ALA A 31 -0.75 -2.02 6.51
N TYR A 32 -0.20 -1.75 5.34
CA TYR A 32 1.01 -2.38 4.83
C TYR A 32 2.07 -1.36 4.46
N LEU A 33 3.33 -1.73 4.69
CA LEU A 33 4.46 -1.15 3.99
C LEU A 33 4.70 -1.99 2.75
N PHE A 34 4.89 -1.35 1.59
CA PHE A 34 5.18 -2.09 0.36
C PHE A 34 6.32 -1.40 -0.40
N GLY A 35 6.60 -1.83 -1.62
CA GLY A 35 7.65 -1.24 -2.44
C GLY A 35 9.06 -1.52 -1.93
N GLY A 36 9.99 -0.63 -2.25
CA GLY A 36 11.42 -0.84 -1.99
C GLY A 36 11.77 -1.03 -0.53
N LEU A 37 11.18 -0.26 0.39
CA LEU A 37 11.45 -0.40 1.83
C LEU A 37 10.98 -1.75 2.36
N ALA A 38 9.84 -2.26 1.89
CA ALA A 38 9.34 -3.56 2.30
C ALA A 38 10.23 -4.70 1.80
N ARG A 39 10.76 -4.56 0.57
CA ARG A 39 11.67 -5.55 -0.02
C ARG A 39 13.10 -5.46 0.51
N GLY A 40 13.46 -4.33 1.14
CA GLY A 40 14.82 -4.12 1.63
C GLY A 40 15.80 -3.64 0.56
N ASP A 41 15.30 -3.17 -0.60
CA ASP A 41 16.13 -2.70 -1.71
C ASP A 41 15.99 -1.20 -1.99
N ALA A 42 15.42 -0.45 -1.04
CA ALA A 42 15.21 0.97 -1.20
C ALA A 42 16.54 1.76 -1.24
N SER A 43 16.60 2.73 -2.13
CA SER A 43 17.67 3.72 -2.16
C SER A 43 17.28 4.95 -1.32
N PRO A 44 18.23 5.85 -1.00
CA PRO A 44 17.88 7.10 -0.30
C PRO A 44 16.85 7.98 -1.04
N LEU A 45 16.67 7.78 -2.34
CA LEU A 45 15.72 8.54 -3.16
C LEU A 45 14.41 7.79 -3.38
N SER A 46 14.21 6.64 -2.75
CA SER A 46 12.96 5.90 -2.85
C SER A 46 11.85 6.59 -2.07
N ASP A 47 10.59 6.40 -2.52
CA ASP A 47 9.42 6.78 -1.73
C ASP A 47 9.23 5.80 -0.57
N VAL A 48 8.53 6.27 0.45
CA VAL A 48 7.92 5.38 1.43
C VAL A 48 6.53 5.01 0.90
N ASP A 49 6.25 3.73 0.76
CA ASP A 49 5.00 3.25 0.15
C ASP A 49 4.14 2.60 1.24
N ILE A 50 2.99 3.21 1.53
CA ILE A 50 2.08 2.75 2.58
C ILE A 50 0.69 2.56 1.98
N ALA A 51 0.07 1.41 2.27
CA ALA A 51 -1.29 1.11 1.87
C ALA A 51 -2.14 0.88 3.11
N VAL A 52 -3.33 1.49 3.15
CA VAL A 52 -4.24 1.38 4.28
C VAL A 52 -5.61 0.87 3.83
N TYR A 53 -6.23 0.05 4.66
CA TYR A 53 -7.62 -0.36 4.47
C TYR A 53 -8.48 0.32 5.53
N LEU A 54 -9.50 1.04 5.07
CA LEU A 54 -10.34 1.88 5.92
C LEU A 54 -11.67 1.20 6.24
N ARG A 55 -12.18 1.47 7.45
CA ARG A 55 -13.52 1.05 7.85
C ARG A 55 -14.58 1.79 7.06
N ASP A 56 -14.38 3.09 6.83
CA ASP A 56 -15.34 3.98 6.21
C ASP A 56 -14.63 4.84 5.17
N THR A 57 -15.24 4.94 3.98
CA THR A 57 -14.69 5.72 2.86
C THR A 57 -15.47 7.00 2.59
N GLN A 58 -16.35 7.44 3.51
CA GLN A 58 -17.01 8.73 3.38
C GLN A 58 -16.00 9.86 3.46
N ASN A 59 -16.15 10.85 2.60
CA ASN A 59 -15.22 11.98 2.50
C ASN A 59 -13.78 11.51 2.31
N LEU A 60 -13.60 10.52 1.43
CA LEU A 60 -12.32 9.85 1.26
C LEU A 60 -11.17 10.79 0.90
N ALA A 61 -11.39 11.74 0.01
CA ALA A 61 -10.35 12.68 -0.42
C ALA A 61 -9.84 13.51 0.75
N ASP A 62 -10.74 14.03 1.57
CA ASP A 62 -10.38 14.84 2.75
C ASP A 62 -9.67 13.98 3.80
N TYR A 63 -10.17 12.77 4.02
CA TYR A 63 -9.56 11.86 4.97
C TYR A 63 -8.15 11.46 4.55
N LYS A 64 -7.98 11.12 3.27
CA LYS A 64 -6.68 10.75 2.72
C LYS A 64 -5.66 11.87 2.89
N LEU A 65 -6.06 13.11 2.61
CA LEU A 65 -5.19 14.28 2.77
C LEU A 65 -4.79 14.47 4.23
N SER A 66 -5.73 14.37 5.14
CA SER A 66 -5.46 14.47 6.59
C SER A 66 -4.51 13.37 7.06
N LEU A 67 -4.75 12.14 6.63
CA LEU A 67 -3.90 11.00 6.98
C LEU A 67 -2.49 11.18 6.40
N PHE A 68 -2.39 11.62 5.15
CA PHE A 68 -1.12 11.91 4.50
C PHE A 68 -0.29 12.89 5.35
N ASP A 69 -0.91 13.97 5.82
CA ASP A 69 -0.21 14.97 6.64
C ASP A 69 0.32 14.35 7.94
N LYS A 70 -0.50 13.54 8.60
CA LYS A 70 -0.09 12.86 9.83
C LYS A 70 1.09 11.91 9.61
N LEU A 71 1.04 11.16 8.51
CA LEU A 71 2.08 10.19 8.20
C LEU A 71 3.38 10.86 7.76
N THR A 72 3.32 11.91 6.97
CA THR A 72 4.52 12.65 6.56
C THR A 72 5.19 13.34 7.74
N ASP A 73 4.41 13.83 8.70
CA ASP A 73 4.96 14.37 9.95
C ASP A 73 5.72 13.30 10.72
N ALA A 74 5.14 12.11 10.85
CA ALA A 74 5.79 11.00 11.55
C ALA A 74 7.04 10.52 10.83
N LEU A 75 7.02 10.52 9.50
CA LEU A 75 8.16 10.08 8.68
C LEU A 75 9.29 11.11 8.60
N GLY A 76 8.97 12.38 8.76
CA GLY A 76 9.94 13.44 8.57
C GLY A 76 10.29 13.69 7.11
N THR A 77 9.46 13.26 6.19
CA THR A 77 9.63 13.47 4.76
C THR A 77 8.27 13.53 4.08
N SER A 78 8.17 14.27 2.99
CA SER A 78 6.97 14.33 2.16
C SER A 78 6.96 13.26 1.07
N GLU A 79 8.03 12.47 0.95
CA GLU A 79 8.16 11.43 -0.08
C GLU A 79 7.39 10.18 0.34
N LEU A 80 6.08 10.30 0.40
CA LEU A 80 5.14 9.25 0.76
C LEU A 80 4.18 8.98 -0.39
N ASP A 81 4.05 7.71 -0.77
CA ASP A 81 2.98 7.21 -1.65
C ASP A 81 1.95 6.51 -0.77
N LEU A 82 0.79 7.11 -0.62
CA LEU A 82 -0.30 6.58 0.21
C LEU A 82 -1.41 6.03 -0.66
N VAL A 83 -1.65 4.73 -0.54
CA VAL A 83 -2.69 4.03 -1.29
C VAL A 83 -3.84 3.65 -0.36
N ILE A 84 -5.07 3.94 -0.79
CA ILE A 84 -6.27 3.48 -0.09
C ILE A 84 -6.71 2.17 -0.77
N LEU A 85 -6.60 1.06 -0.05
CA LEU A 85 -6.87 -0.27 -0.60
C LEU A 85 -8.33 -0.46 -0.99
N ASN A 86 -9.24 0.22 -0.30
CA ASN A 86 -10.68 0.10 -0.56
C ASN A 86 -11.04 0.46 -2.01
N THR A 87 -10.29 1.36 -2.62
CA THR A 87 -10.57 1.88 -3.97
C THR A 87 -9.45 1.60 -4.96
N ALA A 88 -8.41 0.91 -4.54
CA ALA A 88 -7.28 0.60 -5.42
C ALA A 88 -7.69 -0.39 -6.51
N PRO A 89 -7.20 -0.21 -7.75
CA PRO A 89 -7.41 -1.21 -8.80
C PRO A 89 -6.83 -2.57 -8.39
N THR A 90 -7.47 -3.64 -8.84
CA THR A 90 -7.03 -5.01 -8.54
C THR A 90 -5.58 -5.25 -8.91
N SER A 91 -5.12 -4.71 -10.04
CA SER A 91 -3.73 -4.86 -10.49
C SER A 91 -2.73 -4.26 -9.51
N LEU A 92 -3.05 -3.11 -8.93
CA LEU A 92 -2.20 -2.47 -7.94
C LEU A 92 -2.26 -3.21 -6.60
N ALA A 93 -3.47 -3.48 -6.13
CA ALA A 93 -3.68 -4.17 -4.85
C ALA A 93 -2.99 -5.55 -4.84
N GLY A 94 -3.12 -6.31 -5.92
CA GLY A 94 -2.47 -7.62 -6.03
C GLY A 94 -0.95 -7.54 -5.96
N ARG A 95 -0.35 -6.52 -6.58
CA ARG A 95 1.10 -6.32 -6.52
C ARG A 95 1.55 -5.94 -5.12
N ILE A 96 0.78 -5.09 -4.45
CA ILE A 96 1.07 -4.71 -3.06
C ILE A 96 1.10 -5.94 -2.17
N LEU A 97 0.09 -6.81 -2.29
CA LEU A 97 -0.04 -7.99 -1.43
C LEU A 97 1.09 -9.00 -1.62
N GLN A 98 1.76 -9.03 -2.76
CA GLN A 98 2.82 -9.98 -3.02
C GLN A 98 4.15 -9.66 -2.31
N ASN A 99 4.38 -8.40 -1.94
CA ASN A 99 5.65 -7.95 -1.36
C ASN A 99 5.45 -7.02 -0.16
N LYS A 100 4.41 -7.25 0.60
CA LYS A 100 4.05 -6.39 1.71
C LYS A 100 4.70 -6.78 3.02
N ARG A 101 4.78 -5.80 3.93
CA ARG A 101 4.98 -6.02 5.36
C ARG A 101 3.80 -5.41 6.10
N ILE A 102 3.24 -6.13 7.05
CA ILE A 102 2.12 -5.65 7.85
C ILE A 102 2.63 -4.62 8.84
N LEU A 103 2.08 -3.41 8.80
CA LEU A 103 2.39 -2.36 9.77
C LEU A 103 1.48 -2.44 10.99
N ILE A 104 0.18 -2.55 10.76
CA ILE A 104 -0.81 -2.76 11.81
C ILE A 104 -1.89 -3.70 11.30
N ASP A 105 -2.54 -4.40 12.22
CA ASP A 105 -3.58 -5.37 11.91
C ASP A 105 -4.58 -5.42 13.07
N LYS A 106 -5.62 -4.61 12.98
CA LYS A 106 -6.66 -4.54 14.01
C LYS A 106 -7.79 -5.53 13.78
N GLU A 107 -7.91 -6.02 12.54
CA GLU A 107 -8.98 -6.92 12.11
C GLU A 107 -8.39 -8.05 11.25
N PRO A 108 -7.71 -9.03 11.87
CA PRO A 108 -7.05 -10.10 11.12
C PRO A 108 -7.97 -10.88 10.21
N PHE A 109 -9.20 -11.17 10.65
CA PHE A 109 -10.15 -11.90 9.84
C PHE A 109 -10.51 -11.12 8.57
N LYS A 110 -10.79 -9.84 8.72
CA LYS A 110 -11.11 -8.97 7.59
C LYS A 110 -9.91 -8.81 6.64
N ARG A 111 -8.72 -8.70 7.20
CA ARG A 111 -7.49 -8.63 6.41
C ARG A 111 -7.31 -9.89 5.57
N HIS A 112 -7.44 -11.06 6.17
CA HIS A 112 -7.32 -12.33 5.45
C HIS A 112 -8.37 -12.46 4.35
N GLU A 113 -9.61 -12.04 4.62
CA GLU A 113 -10.68 -12.05 3.63
C GLU A 113 -10.33 -11.13 2.45
N TYR A 114 -9.88 -9.92 2.75
CA TYR A 114 -9.47 -8.96 1.72
C TYR A 114 -8.32 -9.51 0.87
N GLU A 115 -7.30 -10.06 1.51
CA GLU A 115 -6.13 -10.62 0.81
C GLU A 115 -6.53 -11.78 -0.09
N SER A 116 -7.33 -12.70 0.40
CA SER A 116 -7.80 -13.86 -0.37
C SER A 116 -8.59 -13.45 -1.60
N VAL A 117 -9.57 -12.58 -1.43
CA VAL A 117 -10.41 -12.13 -2.54
C VAL A 117 -9.59 -11.37 -3.58
N THR A 118 -8.76 -10.45 -3.11
CA THR A 118 -7.95 -9.60 -3.99
C THR A 118 -6.96 -10.43 -4.81
N LEU A 119 -6.25 -11.36 -4.16
CA LEU A 119 -5.28 -12.20 -4.87
C LEU A 119 -5.97 -13.11 -5.87
N ARG A 120 -7.13 -13.67 -5.54
CA ARG A 120 -7.92 -14.48 -6.47
C ARG A 120 -8.30 -13.67 -7.71
N GLU A 121 -8.85 -12.49 -7.51
CA GLU A 121 -9.22 -11.60 -8.61
C GLU A 121 -8.00 -11.20 -9.45
N PHE A 122 -6.90 -10.90 -8.79
CA PHE A 122 -5.65 -10.53 -9.45
C PHE A 122 -5.14 -11.65 -10.35
N PHE A 123 -5.10 -12.87 -9.87
CA PHE A 123 -4.63 -14.01 -10.64
C PHE A 123 -5.62 -14.38 -11.77
N ASP A 124 -6.91 -14.31 -11.51
CA ASP A 124 -7.92 -14.54 -12.54
C ASP A 124 -7.79 -13.54 -13.68
N PHE A 125 -7.60 -12.27 -13.36
CA PHE A 125 -7.38 -11.22 -14.35
C PHE A 125 -6.10 -11.47 -15.16
N SER A 126 -5.02 -11.83 -14.52
CA SER A 126 -3.75 -12.13 -15.19
C SER A 126 -3.88 -13.31 -16.17
N ILE A 127 -4.61 -14.34 -15.77
CA ILE A 127 -4.87 -15.50 -16.64
C ILE A 127 -5.68 -15.09 -17.86
N LYS A 128 -6.72 -14.29 -17.67
CA LYS A 128 -7.56 -13.80 -18.78
C LYS A 128 -6.78 -12.94 -19.75
N GLU A 129 -5.96 -12.02 -19.28
CA GLU A 129 -5.11 -11.19 -20.13
C GLU A 129 -4.17 -12.04 -20.96
N LYS A 130 -3.53 -13.00 -20.34
CA LYS A 130 -2.61 -13.91 -21.02
C LYS A 130 -3.34 -14.74 -22.08
N SER A 131 -4.51 -15.24 -21.77
CA SER A 131 -5.35 -16.01 -22.70
C SER A 131 -5.76 -15.18 -23.89
N ILE A 132 -6.20 -13.94 -23.68
CA ILE A 132 -6.57 -13.03 -24.77
C ILE A 132 -5.37 -12.73 -25.65
N PHE A 133 -4.21 -12.48 -25.07
CA PHE A 133 -2.97 -12.22 -25.79
C PHE A 133 -2.60 -13.40 -26.69
N LEU A 134 -2.58 -14.60 -26.13
CA LEU A 134 -2.22 -15.79 -26.86
C LEU A 134 -3.19 -16.06 -28.02
N SER A 135 -4.49 -15.89 -27.79
CA SER A 135 -5.52 -16.05 -28.81
C SER A 135 -5.33 -15.04 -29.95
N ARG A 136 -5.09 -13.76 -29.60
CA ARG A 136 -4.94 -12.67 -30.57
C ARG A 136 -3.74 -12.86 -31.51
N TYR A 137 -2.64 -13.39 -30.98
CA TYR A 137 -1.41 -13.55 -31.74
C TYR A 137 -1.16 -14.97 -32.26
N GLY A 138 -2.16 -15.83 -32.14
CA GLY A 138 -2.08 -17.19 -32.66
C GLY A 138 -1.09 -18.10 -31.93
N ILE A 139 -0.76 -17.74 -30.69
CA ILE A 139 0.14 -18.51 -29.84
C ILE A 139 -0.70 -19.29 -28.82
N GLY A 140 -0.73 -20.53 -28.87
CA GLY A 140 -1.50 -21.19 -27.90
C GLY A 140 -2.13 -22.40 -28.10
#